data_53fbfdd637bf1dd0e28d673feb0bcd6d
#
_entry.id   53fbfdd637bf1dd0e28d673feb0bcd6d
#
_cell.length_a   1.000
_cell.length_b   1.000
_cell.length_c   1.000
_cell.angle_alpha   90.00
_cell.angle_beta   90.00
_cell.angle_gamma   90.00
#
_symmetry.space_group_name_H-M   'P 1'
#
loop_
_entity.id
_entity.type
_entity.pdbx_description
1 polymer ?
#
loop_
_entity_poly.entity_id
_entity_poly.type
_entity_poly.pdbx_seq_one_letter_code
_entity_poly.pdbx_strand_id
1 'polypeptide(L)'
;QIPEKFRKIDVSNTKIYEISDTTEDFLKEMDKEISMKIIAVKENTDERIVTFLSKYAALSNKIHMEWIDPVLHPSVLSEYETTENTIVISCEETGKNTTVSFDDILVMDQYSYYYYGSTSYTSFDGEGQLTSALNYVTGEETKKVYLSTGHGEQELAETITELMNKNGYELSEVNLLMSTSVPDDCDLLIVNAVTSDLTEDEKTMLQLYLQQGGKVTVLLGETEGEKLPNLISILSEYGMTMEGGYIADM
;
A
#
# COMPACT_ATOMS: atom_id res chain seq x y z
N GLN A 1 -0.59 -1.87 29.69
CA GLN A 1 -1.32 -0.61 29.38
C GLN A 1 -0.41 0.26 28.57
N ILE A 2 -0.68 0.37 27.27
CA ILE A 2 -0.04 1.38 26.41
C ILE A 2 -0.54 2.75 26.92
N PRO A 3 0.34 3.68 27.29
CA PRO A 3 -0.07 4.99 27.75
C PRO A 3 -1.01 5.66 26.74
N GLU A 4 -2.09 6.30 27.18
CA GLU A 4 -3.06 7.02 26.32
C GLU A 4 -2.39 8.03 25.37
N LYS A 5 -1.19 8.49 25.72
CA LYS A 5 -0.31 9.34 24.94
C LYS A 5 0.05 8.80 23.55
N PHE A 6 -0.02 7.49 23.33
CA PHE A 6 0.25 6.84 22.04
C PHE A 6 -1.04 6.39 21.32
N ARG A 7 -2.21 6.61 21.91
CA ARG A 7 -3.53 6.29 21.33
C ARG A 7 -4.20 7.45 20.63
N LYS A 8 -3.72 8.69 20.85
CA LYS A 8 -4.20 9.88 20.15
C LYS A 8 -3.12 10.32 19.18
N ILE A 9 -3.28 10.01 17.91
CA ILE A 9 -2.62 10.79 16.85
C ILE A 9 -3.24 12.17 16.98
N ASP A 10 -2.43 13.11 17.45
CA ASP A 10 -2.85 14.49 17.62
C ASP A 10 -3.04 15.10 16.23
N VAL A 11 -4.29 15.14 15.78
CA VAL A 11 -4.72 15.84 14.57
C VAL A 11 -4.75 17.35 14.82
N SER A 12 -3.84 17.83 15.67
CA SER A 12 -3.69 19.26 15.89
C SER A 12 -3.22 19.93 14.60
N ASN A 13 -3.87 21.03 14.28
CA ASN A 13 -3.90 21.74 12.99
C ASN A 13 -2.56 22.07 12.32
N THR A 14 -1.42 21.79 12.92
CA THR A 14 -0.09 22.13 12.38
C THR A 14 0.63 20.93 11.76
N LYS A 15 0.49 19.73 12.29
CA LYS A 15 1.24 18.54 11.81
C LYS A 15 0.66 17.89 10.56
N ILE A 16 -0.64 18.03 10.32
CA ILE A 16 -1.29 17.44 9.14
C ILE A 16 -0.83 18.07 7.80
N TYR A 17 -0.17 19.22 7.87
CA TYR A 17 0.36 19.94 6.70
C TYR A 17 1.88 19.84 6.57
N GLU A 18 2.55 19.12 7.46
CA GLU A 18 3.98 18.83 7.33
C GLU A 18 4.14 17.72 6.28
N ILE A 19 5.04 17.96 5.34
CA ILE A 19 5.42 17.00 4.32
C ILE A 19 6.87 16.60 4.61
N SER A 20 7.17 15.32 4.57
CA SER A 20 8.49 14.80 4.92
C SER A 20 9.54 15.22 3.87
N ASP A 21 10.78 15.35 4.32
CA ASP A 21 11.91 15.65 3.43
C ASP A 21 12.01 14.62 2.29
N THR A 22 11.72 13.35 2.55
CA THR A 22 11.72 12.27 1.55
C THR A 22 10.70 12.53 0.45
N THR A 23 9.48 12.95 0.80
CA THR A 23 8.45 13.31 -0.18
C THR A 23 8.81 14.59 -0.93
N GLU A 24 9.35 15.59 -0.25
CA GLU A 24 9.81 16.82 -0.93
C GLU A 24 10.92 16.52 -1.94
N ASP A 25 11.88 15.66 -1.60
CA ASP A 25 12.97 15.28 -2.49
C ASP A 25 12.44 14.49 -3.69
N PHE A 26 11.54 13.54 -3.47
CA PHE A 26 10.84 12.82 -4.55
C PHE A 26 10.14 13.79 -5.51
N LEU A 27 9.37 14.76 -4.99
CA LEU A 27 8.63 15.73 -5.81
C LEU A 27 9.54 16.69 -6.58
N LYS A 28 10.72 17.03 -6.02
CA LYS A 28 11.74 17.86 -6.70
C LYS A 28 12.45 17.12 -7.83
N GLU A 29 12.69 15.81 -7.62
CA GLU A 29 13.37 14.95 -8.60
C GLU A 29 12.45 14.42 -9.69
N MET A 30 11.14 14.48 -9.48
CA MET A 30 10.12 14.03 -10.44
C MET A 30 10.21 14.83 -11.75
N ASP A 31 10.43 14.16 -12.85
CA ASP A 31 10.59 14.75 -14.20
C ASP A 31 9.32 14.70 -15.06
N LYS A 32 8.36 13.84 -14.72
CA LYS A 32 7.12 13.62 -15.48
C LYS A 32 6.01 14.59 -15.11
N GLU A 33 5.23 15.00 -16.12
CA GLU A 33 4.07 15.87 -15.93
C GLU A 33 2.87 15.08 -15.40
N ILE A 34 2.26 15.57 -14.33
CA ILE A 34 1.13 14.94 -13.64
C ILE A 34 -0.12 15.79 -13.75
N SER A 35 -1.20 15.18 -14.20
CA SER A 35 -2.54 15.74 -14.08
C SER A 35 -3.18 15.26 -12.78
N MET A 36 -3.61 16.20 -11.94
CA MET A 36 -4.33 15.95 -10.68
C MET A 36 -5.68 16.64 -10.74
N LYS A 37 -6.74 15.88 -11.06
CA LYS A 37 -8.11 16.39 -11.14
C LYS A 37 -8.89 16.03 -9.89
N ILE A 38 -9.40 17.05 -9.21
CA ILE A 38 -10.14 16.91 -7.97
C ILE A 38 -11.62 16.99 -8.28
N ILE A 39 -12.30 15.85 -8.22
CA ILE A 39 -13.72 15.73 -8.56
C ILE A 39 -14.56 15.98 -7.30
N ALA A 40 -14.76 17.24 -6.97
CA ALA A 40 -15.49 17.66 -5.77
C ALA A 40 -15.96 19.11 -5.88
N VAL A 41 -16.99 19.46 -5.12
CA VAL A 41 -17.40 20.86 -4.89
C VAL A 41 -16.43 21.47 -3.87
N LYS A 42 -15.52 22.33 -4.33
CA LYS A 42 -14.44 22.87 -3.52
C LYS A 42 -14.90 23.56 -2.24
N GLU A 43 -15.99 24.32 -2.35
CA GLU A 43 -16.59 25.08 -1.24
C GLU A 43 -17.19 24.17 -0.15
N ASN A 44 -17.54 22.94 -0.50
CA ASN A 44 -18.08 21.94 0.42
C ASN A 44 -17.02 20.97 0.95
N THR A 45 -15.80 21.05 0.43
CA THR A 45 -14.70 20.16 0.82
C THR A 45 -14.08 20.62 2.15
N ASP A 46 -13.71 19.66 3.00
CA ASP A 46 -13.01 19.94 4.27
C ASP A 46 -11.75 20.80 4.01
N GLU A 47 -11.63 21.90 4.76
CA GLU A 47 -10.55 22.87 4.59
C GLU A 47 -9.15 22.24 4.76
N ARG A 48 -9.04 21.17 5.55
CA ARG A 48 -7.78 20.44 5.74
C ARG A 48 -7.32 19.80 4.44
N ILE A 49 -8.24 19.16 3.70
CA ILE A 49 -7.97 18.56 2.38
C ILE A 49 -7.58 19.66 1.38
N VAL A 50 -8.39 20.72 1.28
CA VAL A 50 -8.13 21.83 0.33
C VAL A 50 -6.76 22.45 0.57
N THR A 51 -6.42 22.72 1.83
CA THR A 51 -5.14 23.33 2.21
C THR A 51 -3.98 22.39 1.94
N PHE A 52 -4.11 21.10 2.28
CA PHE A 52 -3.08 20.10 2.07
C PHE A 52 -2.79 19.91 0.58
N LEU A 53 -3.83 19.69 -0.25
CA LEU A 53 -3.68 19.52 -1.69
C LEU A 53 -2.98 20.71 -2.35
N SER A 54 -3.34 21.93 -1.92
CA SER A 54 -2.71 23.15 -2.45
C SER A 54 -1.23 23.25 -2.09
N LYS A 55 -0.86 22.88 -0.86
CA LYS A 55 0.54 22.84 -0.40
C LYS A 55 1.33 21.75 -1.11
N TYR A 56 0.77 20.55 -1.21
CA TYR A 56 1.41 19.41 -1.83
C TYR A 56 1.71 19.67 -3.30
N ALA A 57 0.71 20.13 -4.07
CA ALA A 57 0.88 20.45 -5.47
C ALA A 57 1.88 21.60 -5.73
N ALA A 58 2.00 22.55 -4.80
CA ALA A 58 2.95 23.65 -4.92
C ALA A 58 4.44 23.23 -4.77
N LEU A 59 4.72 22.01 -4.28
CA LEU A 59 6.09 21.49 -4.13
C LEU A 59 6.75 21.10 -5.46
N SER A 60 5.95 20.87 -6.51
CA SER A 60 6.47 20.56 -7.84
C SER A 60 5.71 21.30 -8.93
N ASN A 61 6.44 21.94 -9.84
CA ASN A 61 5.86 22.57 -11.01
C ASN A 61 5.38 21.57 -12.08
N LYS A 62 5.60 20.28 -11.84
CA LYS A 62 5.15 19.16 -12.66
C LYS A 62 3.73 18.70 -12.34
N ILE A 63 3.14 19.17 -11.24
CA ILE A 63 1.79 18.80 -10.82
C ILE A 63 0.80 19.88 -11.28
N HIS A 64 -0.08 19.48 -12.19
CA HIS A 64 -1.17 20.33 -12.70
C HIS A 64 -2.47 19.99 -12.01
N MET A 65 -2.81 20.80 -11.00
CA MET A 65 -4.00 20.58 -10.18
C MET A 65 -5.20 21.37 -10.69
N GLU A 66 -6.33 20.69 -10.89
CA GLU A 66 -7.60 21.27 -11.33
C GLU A 66 -8.77 20.74 -10.47
N TRP A 67 -9.65 21.67 -10.06
CA TRP A 67 -10.92 21.30 -9.40
C TRP A 67 -12.04 21.23 -10.44
N ILE A 68 -12.78 20.12 -10.45
CA ILE A 68 -13.94 19.91 -11.33
C ILE A 68 -15.16 19.66 -10.46
N ASP A 69 -16.10 20.57 -10.51
CA ASP A 69 -17.37 20.47 -9.80
C ASP A 69 -18.28 19.44 -10.50
N PRO A 70 -18.56 18.27 -9.87
CA PRO A 70 -19.39 17.22 -10.49
C PRO A 70 -20.89 17.60 -10.57
N VAL A 71 -21.33 18.62 -9.84
CA VAL A 71 -22.70 19.14 -9.94
C VAL A 71 -22.86 19.96 -11.22
N LEU A 72 -21.83 20.74 -11.58
CA LEU A 72 -21.80 21.52 -12.81
C LEU A 72 -21.42 20.69 -14.04
N HIS A 73 -20.60 19.64 -13.82
CA HIS A 73 -20.06 18.77 -14.88
C HIS A 73 -20.30 17.28 -14.55
N PRO A 74 -21.56 16.79 -14.49
CA PRO A 74 -21.86 15.43 -14.01
C PRO A 74 -21.27 14.32 -14.90
N SER A 75 -20.95 14.60 -16.16
CA SER A 75 -20.31 13.63 -17.07
C SER A 75 -18.91 13.20 -16.61
N VAL A 76 -18.25 14.01 -15.77
CA VAL A 76 -16.88 13.73 -15.28
C VAL A 76 -16.82 12.42 -14.47
N LEU A 77 -17.90 12.08 -13.74
CA LEU A 77 -17.95 10.83 -12.97
C LEU A 77 -17.90 9.59 -13.87
N SER A 78 -18.57 9.66 -15.02
CA SER A 78 -18.53 8.57 -16.01
C SER A 78 -17.26 8.59 -16.84
N GLU A 79 -16.71 9.77 -17.13
CA GLU A 79 -15.50 9.94 -17.92
C GLU A 79 -14.27 9.32 -17.21
N TYR A 80 -14.19 9.52 -15.89
CA TYR A 80 -13.08 8.99 -15.09
C TYR A 80 -13.44 7.72 -14.29
N GLU A 81 -14.63 7.15 -14.52
CA GLU A 81 -15.12 5.95 -13.81
C GLU A 81 -14.95 6.08 -12.29
N THR A 82 -15.32 7.24 -11.74
CA THR A 82 -15.08 7.61 -10.34
C THR A 82 -16.34 8.14 -9.66
N THR A 83 -16.21 8.44 -8.37
CA THR A 83 -17.25 9.04 -7.55
C THR A 83 -16.85 10.47 -7.15
N GLU A 84 -17.81 11.21 -6.56
CA GLU A 84 -17.51 12.51 -5.93
C GLU A 84 -16.50 12.33 -4.78
N ASN A 85 -15.81 13.42 -4.44
CA ASN A 85 -14.78 13.47 -3.40
C ASN A 85 -13.59 12.55 -3.69
N THR A 86 -13.18 12.50 -4.95
CA THR A 86 -12.06 11.68 -5.42
C THR A 86 -11.07 12.54 -6.20
N ILE A 87 -9.80 12.23 -6.06
CA ILE A 87 -8.70 12.82 -6.84
C ILE A 87 -8.32 11.80 -7.90
N VAL A 88 -8.41 12.18 -9.16
CA VAL A 88 -7.89 11.40 -10.30
C VAL A 88 -6.49 11.90 -10.62
N ILE A 89 -5.52 11.01 -10.53
CA ILE A 89 -4.11 11.30 -10.78
C ILE A 89 -3.68 10.50 -12.02
N SER A 90 -3.11 11.18 -13.01
CA SER A 90 -2.64 10.54 -14.24
C SER A 90 -1.33 11.12 -14.73
N CYS A 91 -0.55 10.27 -15.39
CA CYS A 91 0.67 10.63 -16.11
C CYS A 91 0.52 10.21 -17.58
N GLU A 92 0.52 11.17 -18.50
CA GLU A 92 0.34 10.89 -19.93
C GLU A 92 1.53 10.10 -20.49
N GLU A 93 2.74 10.37 -20.02
CA GLU A 93 3.96 9.71 -20.50
C GLU A 93 3.98 8.20 -20.22
N THR A 94 3.45 7.77 -19.07
CA THR A 94 3.37 6.34 -18.69
C THR A 94 2.05 5.69 -19.11
N GLY A 95 1.02 6.50 -19.44
CA GLY A 95 -0.34 6.05 -19.69
C GLY A 95 -1.07 5.54 -18.44
N LYS A 96 -0.48 5.68 -17.25
CA LYS A 96 -1.05 5.21 -15.99
C LYS A 96 -1.94 6.26 -15.34
N ASN A 97 -2.98 5.79 -14.66
CA ASN A 97 -3.83 6.61 -13.82
C ASN A 97 -4.22 5.84 -12.56
N THR A 98 -4.61 6.58 -11.52
CA THR A 98 -5.14 6.03 -10.27
C THR A 98 -6.04 7.07 -9.60
N THR A 99 -6.75 6.64 -8.57
CA THR A 99 -7.65 7.51 -7.81
C THR A 99 -7.33 7.47 -6.32
N VAL A 100 -7.54 8.58 -5.63
CA VAL A 100 -7.44 8.72 -4.18
C VAL A 100 -8.73 9.31 -3.66
N SER A 101 -9.44 8.58 -2.79
CA SER A 101 -10.66 9.09 -2.14
C SER A 101 -10.31 10.06 -1.01
N PHE A 102 -11.19 11.05 -0.76
CA PHE A 102 -11.06 11.90 0.42
C PHE A 102 -11.17 11.12 1.73
N ASP A 103 -11.92 10.02 1.73
CA ASP A 103 -12.06 9.13 2.90
C ASP A 103 -10.76 8.38 3.22
N ASP A 104 -9.88 8.16 2.22
CA ASP A 104 -8.54 7.61 2.43
C ASP A 104 -7.57 8.66 3.02
N ILE A 105 -7.80 9.94 2.72
CA ILE A 105 -7.01 11.05 3.24
C ILE A 105 -7.42 11.42 4.67
N LEU A 106 -8.72 11.54 4.90
CA LEU A 106 -9.30 11.93 6.18
C LEU A 106 -10.15 10.79 6.73
N VAL A 107 -9.49 9.87 7.44
CA VAL A 107 -10.09 8.63 7.90
C VAL A 107 -11.05 8.86 9.07
N MET A 108 -12.31 8.51 8.88
CA MET A 108 -13.36 8.65 9.89
C MET A 108 -13.24 7.59 10.98
N ASP A 109 -13.48 8.00 12.23
CA ASP A 109 -13.66 7.07 13.34
C ASP A 109 -15.04 6.42 13.28
N GLN A 110 -15.08 5.23 12.64
CA GLN A 110 -16.32 4.47 12.50
C GLN A 110 -16.94 4.09 13.85
N TYR A 111 -16.12 3.83 14.88
CA TYR A 111 -16.61 3.48 16.21
C TYR A 111 -17.36 4.66 16.85
N SER A 112 -16.79 5.85 16.83
CA SER A 112 -17.44 7.07 17.34
C SER A 112 -18.70 7.41 16.58
N TYR A 113 -18.72 7.19 15.27
CA TYR A 113 -19.91 7.39 14.45
C TYR A 113 -21.05 6.43 14.81
N TYR A 114 -20.75 5.12 14.89
CA TYR A 114 -21.75 4.08 15.19
C TYR A 114 -22.31 4.14 16.60
N TYR A 115 -21.48 4.39 17.60
CA TYR A 115 -21.88 4.32 19.00
C TYR A 115 -22.30 5.65 19.62
N TYR A 116 -21.81 6.76 19.11
CA TYR A 116 -22.05 8.09 19.69
C TYR A 116 -22.69 9.08 18.72
N GLY A 117 -22.85 8.70 17.45
CA GLY A 117 -23.40 9.58 16.41
C GLY A 117 -22.55 10.83 16.16
N SER A 118 -21.28 10.80 16.59
CA SER A 118 -20.35 11.92 16.44
C SER A 118 -19.41 11.67 15.27
N THR A 119 -19.25 12.67 14.40
CA THR A 119 -18.24 12.65 13.35
C THR A 119 -16.90 13.04 13.95
N SER A 120 -16.02 12.06 14.14
CA SER A 120 -14.61 12.29 14.51
C SER A 120 -13.71 11.57 13.51
N TYR A 121 -12.46 12.01 13.42
CA TYR A 121 -11.49 11.43 12.49
C TYR A 121 -10.33 10.84 13.28
N THR A 122 -9.86 9.66 12.86
CA THR A 122 -8.76 8.92 13.52
C THR A 122 -7.41 9.36 13.00
N SER A 123 -7.30 9.69 11.70
CA SER A 123 -6.04 10.07 11.09
C SER A 123 -6.24 10.96 9.85
N PHE A 124 -5.15 11.61 9.46
CA PHE A 124 -4.99 12.31 8.19
C PHE A 124 -3.78 11.73 7.47
N ASP A 125 -3.97 11.13 6.30
CA ASP A 125 -2.94 10.44 5.50
C ASP A 125 -2.81 11.00 4.09
N GLY A 126 -2.87 12.32 3.94
CA GLY A 126 -2.77 12.96 2.63
C GLY A 126 -1.43 12.73 1.94
N GLU A 127 -0.32 12.79 2.70
CA GLU A 127 1.02 12.56 2.18
C GLU A 127 1.19 11.13 1.67
N GLY A 128 0.86 10.13 2.47
CA GLY A 128 1.00 8.72 2.11
C GLY A 128 0.19 8.37 0.87
N GLN A 129 -1.08 8.79 0.82
CA GLN A 129 -1.97 8.51 -0.30
C GLN A 129 -1.50 9.16 -1.61
N LEU A 130 -1.16 10.46 -1.58
CA LEU A 130 -0.73 11.16 -2.79
C LEU A 130 0.64 10.71 -3.27
N THR A 131 1.60 10.50 -2.36
CA THR A 131 2.95 10.06 -2.74
C THR A 131 2.94 8.65 -3.33
N SER A 132 2.13 7.74 -2.76
CA SER A 132 1.93 6.40 -3.33
C SER A 132 1.31 6.46 -4.73
N ALA A 133 0.27 7.29 -4.91
CA ALA A 133 -0.38 7.48 -6.20
C ALA A 133 0.58 8.05 -7.25
N LEU A 134 1.40 9.05 -6.88
CA LEU A 134 2.39 9.63 -7.79
C LEU A 134 3.48 8.62 -8.15
N ASN A 135 4.02 7.89 -7.18
CA ASN A 135 5.00 6.81 -7.44
C ASN A 135 4.44 5.78 -8.42
N TYR A 136 3.17 5.41 -8.29
CA TYR A 136 2.54 4.48 -9.22
C TYR A 136 2.44 5.04 -10.62
N VAL A 137 1.90 6.25 -10.80
CA VAL A 137 1.68 6.81 -12.15
C VAL A 137 2.97 7.24 -12.84
N THR A 138 4.02 7.60 -12.09
CA THR A 138 5.32 7.97 -12.66
C THR A 138 6.24 6.78 -12.89
N GLY A 139 6.01 5.65 -12.19
CA GLY A 139 6.82 4.45 -12.31
C GLY A 139 6.72 3.81 -13.70
N GLU A 140 7.85 3.45 -14.29
CA GLU A 140 7.90 2.82 -15.62
C GLU A 140 7.56 1.34 -15.54
N GLU A 141 7.97 0.68 -14.45
CA GLU A 141 7.78 -0.76 -14.25
C GLU A 141 6.73 -1.03 -13.16
N THR A 142 5.83 -1.96 -13.46
CA THR A 142 4.93 -2.54 -12.47
C THR A 142 5.69 -3.60 -11.69
N LYS A 143 5.70 -3.52 -10.37
CA LYS A 143 6.34 -4.52 -9.53
C LYS A 143 5.48 -5.77 -9.45
N LYS A 144 6.09 -6.94 -9.72
CA LYS A 144 5.41 -8.23 -9.68
C LYS A 144 5.64 -8.94 -8.37
N VAL A 145 4.55 -9.25 -7.71
CA VAL A 145 4.55 -9.98 -6.43
C VAL A 145 3.94 -11.36 -6.67
N TYR A 146 4.69 -12.39 -6.34
CA TYR A 146 4.23 -13.76 -6.44
C TYR A 146 3.83 -14.29 -5.06
N LEU A 147 2.68 -14.95 -5.00
CA LEU A 147 2.21 -15.67 -3.83
C LEU A 147 2.57 -17.14 -4.04
N SER A 148 3.30 -17.75 -3.09
CA SER A 148 3.59 -19.18 -3.15
C SER A 148 2.31 -19.98 -2.94
N THR A 149 2.23 -21.14 -3.61
CA THR A 149 1.15 -22.11 -3.47
C THR A 149 1.72 -23.53 -3.49
N GLY A 150 0.98 -24.47 -2.93
CA GLY A 150 1.34 -25.90 -2.93
C GLY A 150 1.59 -26.48 -1.53
N HIS A 151 1.71 -25.65 -0.48
CA HIS A 151 2.00 -26.06 0.89
C HIS A 151 0.87 -25.73 1.87
N GLY A 152 -0.35 -25.52 1.36
CA GLY A 152 -1.53 -25.13 2.15
C GLY A 152 -1.44 -23.73 2.71
N GLU A 153 -0.88 -22.82 1.92
CA GLU A 153 -0.80 -21.39 2.19
C GLU A 153 -2.19 -20.81 2.42
N GLN A 154 -2.27 -19.83 3.28
CA GLN A 154 -3.47 -19.01 3.43
C GLN A 154 -3.51 -17.92 2.37
N GLU A 155 -4.70 -17.61 1.89
CA GLU A 155 -4.90 -16.44 1.02
C GLU A 155 -4.60 -15.16 1.80
N LEU A 156 -4.07 -14.16 1.11
CA LEU A 156 -3.97 -12.82 1.70
C LEU A 156 -5.38 -12.23 1.86
N ALA A 157 -5.58 -11.46 2.93
CA ALA A 157 -6.83 -10.76 3.11
C ALA A 157 -7.12 -9.85 1.89
N GLU A 158 -8.39 -9.82 1.47
CA GLU A 158 -8.83 -9.03 0.31
C GLU A 158 -8.39 -7.55 0.41
N THR A 159 -8.47 -6.98 1.61
CA THR A 159 -8.01 -5.61 1.87
C THR A 159 -6.51 -5.41 1.58
N ILE A 160 -5.68 -6.44 1.78
CA ILE A 160 -4.23 -6.37 1.48
C ILE A 160 -4.03 -6.45 -0.03
N THR A 161 -4.71 -7.38 -0.72
CA THR A 161 -4.60 -7.54 -2.17
C THR A 161 -5.11 -6.31 -2.91
N GLU A 162 -6.22 -5.71 -2.47
CA GLU A 162 -6.74 -4.45 -2.99
C GLU A 162 -5.74 -3.30 -2.79
N LEU A 163 -5.14 -3.19 -1.59
CA LEU A 163 -4.14 -2.16 -1.29
C LEU A 163 -2.89 -2.32 -2.17
N MET A 164 -2.42 -3.55 -2.38
CA MET A 164 -1.28 -3.83 -3.25
C MET A 164 -1.59 -3.45 -4.71
N ASN A 165 -2.75 -3.87 -5.23
CA ASN A 165 -3.19 -3.51 -6.59
C ASN A 165 -3.32 -1.99 -6.75
N LYS A 166 -3.91 -1.29 -5.77
CA LYS A 166 -4.04 0.17 -5.75
C LYS A 166 -2.67 0.87 -5.78
N ASN A 167 -1.65 0.27 -5.18
CA ASN A 167 -0.28 0.77 -5.18
C ASN A 167 0.56 0.24 -6.38
N GLY A 168 -0.06 -0.37 -7.36
CA GLY A 168 0.58 -0.75 -8.61
C GLY A 168 1.42 -2.02 -8.56
N TYR A 169 1.16 -2.89 -7.58
CA TYR A 169 1.73 -4.23 -7.58
C TYR A 169 0.85 -5.16 -8.40
N GLU A 170 1.45 -5.92 -9.30
CA GLU A 170 0.80 -7.02 -10.01
C GLU A 170 0.94 -8.30 -9.19
N LEU A 171 -0.19 -8.86 -8.76
CA LEU A 171 -0.21 -10.09 -7.98
C LEU A 171 -0.37 -11.31 -8.90
N SER A 172 0.48 -12.30 -8.72
CA SER A 172 0.44 -13.59 -9.42
C SER A 172 0.70 -14.72 -8.43
N GLU A 173 0.38 -15.94 -8.81
CA GLU A 173 0.67 -17.14 -8.02
C GLU A 173 1.80 -17.94 -8.64
N VAL A 174 2.60 -18.60 -7.81
CA VAL A 174 3.59 -19.59 -8.23
C VAL A 174 3.50 -20.84 -7.37
N ASN A 175 3.32 -21.97 -8.01
CA ASN A 175 3.41 -23.27 -7.33
C ASN A 175 4.86 -23.75 -7.39
N LEU A 176 5.57 -23.63 -6.25
CA LEU A 176 6.99 -23.97 -6.18
C LEU A 176 7.26 -25.45 -6.41
N LEU A 177 6.34 -26.36 -5.99
CA LEU A 177 6.46 -27.81 -6.24
C LEU A 177 6.47 -28.17 -7.73
N MET A 178 5.83 -27.32 -8.55
CA MET A 178 5.70 -27.57 -9.99
C MET A 178 6.66 -26.69 -10.81
N SER A 179 7.40 -25.83 -10.17
CA SER A 179 8.32 -24.89 -10.81
C SER A 179 9.76 -25.39 -10.73
N THR A 180 10.59 -24.99 -11.70
CA THR A 180 12.04 -25.25 -11.68
C THR A 180 12.85 -24.09 -11.12
N SER A 181 12.23 -22.90 -11.03
CA SER A 181 12.81 -21.68 -10.45
C SER A 181 11.69 -20.76 -10.00
N VAL A 182 12.02 -19.81 -9.12
CA VAL A 182 11.16 -18.63 -8.93
C VAL A 182 11.16 -17.85 -10.26
N PRO A 183 10.01 -17.29 -10.69
CA PRO A 183 9.94 -16.52 -11.95
C PRO A 183 10.99 -15.39 -12.00
N ASP A 184 11.61 -15.20 -13.16
CA ASP A 184 12.68 -14.21 -13.35
C ASP A 184 12.19 -12.76 -13.15
N ASP A 185 10.90 -12.53 -13.35
CA ASP A 185 10.23 -11.24 -13.16
C ASP A 185 9.62 -11.06 -11.76
N CYS A 186 9.98 -11.93 -10.81
CA CYS A 186 9.53 -11.83 -9.42
C CYS A 186 10.31 -10.75 -8.65
N ASP A 187 9.66 -9.64 -8.37
CA ASP A 187 10.22 -8.58 -7.51
C ASP A 187 10.12 -8.92 -6.02
N LEU A 188 9.10 -9.67 -5.62
CA LEU A 188 8.86 -10.12 -4.25
C LEU A 188 8.08 -11.45 -4.27
N LEU A 189 8.58 -12.43 -3.54
CA LEU A 189 7.83 -13.66 -3.25
C LEU A 189 7.25 -13.58 -1.84
N ILE A 190 5.96 -13.88 -1.70
CA ILE A 190 5.28 -13.98 -0.41
C ILE A 190 4.95 -15.45 -0.13
N VAL A 191 5.43 -15.95 1.01
CA VAL A 191 5.13 -17.27 1.57
C VAL A 191 4.22 -17.04 2.77
N ASN A 192 2.91 -17.34 2.62
CA ASN A 192 1.91 -16.97 3.62
C ASN A 192 1.36 -18.17 4.38
N ALA A 193 1.72 -18.29 5.66
CA ALA A 193 1.12 -19.21 6.62
C ALA A 193 1.00 -20.67 6.11
N VAL A 194 2.10 -21.20 5.59
CA VAL A 194 2.19 -22.59 5.10
C VAL A 194 1.81 -23.60 6.18
N THR A 195 1.12 -24.67 5.79
CA THR A 195 0.72 -25.77 6.69
C THR A 195 1.60 -27.02 6.55
N SER A 196 2.39 -27.10 5.47
CA SER A 196 3.40 -28.15 5.24
C SER A 196 4.73 -27.54 4.82
N ASP A 197 5.82 -28.25 5.12
CA ASP A 197 7.17 -27.76 4.84
C ASP A 197 7.51 -27.81 3.34
N LEU A 198 8.47 -27.00 2.97
CA LEU A 198 9.10 -27.02 1.66
C LEU A 198 9.89 -28.31 1.46
N THR A 199 9.98 -28.79 0.23
CA THR A 199 10.93 -29.84 -0.15
C THR A 199 12.36 -29.32 -0.17
N GLU A 200 13.35 -30.22 -0.18
CA GLU A 200 14.76 -29.82 -0.34
C GLU A 200 15.06 -29.13 -1.66
N ASP A 201 14.34 -29.50 -2.72
CA ASP A 201 14.48 -28.86 -4.04
C ASP A 201 13.97 -27.42 -4.00
N GLU A 202 12.82 -27.18 -3.38
CA GLU A 202 12.24 -25.84 -3.20
C GLU A 202 13.09 -24.97 -2.26
N LYS A 203 13.63 -25.55 -1.18
CA LYS A 203 14.60 -24.87 -0.32
C LYS A 203 15.80 -24.38 -1.14
N THR A 204 16.36 -25.26 -1.97
CA THR A 204 17.50 -24.92 -2.85
C THR A 204 17.12 -23.81 -3.83
N MET A 205 15.91 -23.89 -4.41
CA MET A 205 15.36 -22.88 -5.32
C MET A 205 15.26 -21.52 -4.65
N LEU A 206 14.70 -21.46 -3.44
CA LEU A 206 14.56 -20.22 -2.69
C LEU A 206 15.91 -19.65 -2.26
N GLN A 207 16.85 -20.51 -1.84
CA GLN A 207 18.22 -20.08 -1.52
C GLN A 207 18.92 -19.45 -2.73
N LEU A 208 18.79 -20.05 -3.92
CA LEU A 208 19.33 -19.49 -5.15
C LEU A 208 18.70 -18.13 -5.50
N TYR A 209 17.39 -18.03 -5.41
CA TYR A 209 16.66 -16.78 -5.65
C TYR A 209 17.13 -15.66 -4.70
N LEU A 210 17.25 -15.97 -3.40
CA LEU A 210 17.75 -15.01 -2.40
C LEU A 210 19.22 -14.62 -2.63
N GLN A 211 20.09 -15.58 -3.03
CA GLN A 211 21.50 -15.29 -3.36
C GLN A 211 21.65 -14.38 -4.58
N GLN A 212 20.70 -14.42 -5.50
CA GLN A 212 20.66 -13.55 -6.67
C GLN A 212 20.04 -12.16 -6.38
N GLY A 213 19.72 -11.87 -5.13
CA GLY A 213 19.15 -10.59 -4.70
C GLY A 213 17.61 -10.58 -4.69
N GLY A 214 16.97 -11.74 -4.86
CA GLY A 214 15.53 -11.90 -4.72
C GLY A 214 15.05 -11.54 -3.32
N LYS A 215 13.79 -11.17 -3.19
CA LYS A 215 13.17 -10.75 -1.94
C LYS A 215 12.06 -11.70 -1.57
N VAL A 216 12.06 -12.14 -0.31
CA VAL A 216 11.03 -13.04 0.23
C VAL A 216 10.43 -12.44 1.50
N THR A 217 9.12 -12.41 1.57
CA THR A 217 8.38 -12.15 2.81
C THR A 217 7.76 -13.46 3.29
N VAL A 218 8.07 -13.86 4.51
CA VAL A 218 7.46 -15.03 5.15
C VAL A 218 6.52 -14.55 6.24
N LEU A 219 5.24 -14.87 6.11
CA LEU A 219 4.24 -14.69 7.15
C LEU A 219 4.04 -16.06 7.82
N LEU A 220 4.40 -16.14 9.10
CA LEU A 220 4.24 -17.35 9.88
C LEU A 220 2.80 -17.46 10.36
N GLY A 221 2.19 -18.62 10.12
CA GLY A 221 0.86 -18.97 10.63
C GLY A 221 0.93 -19.71 11.97
N GLU A 222 -0.08 -20.52 12.23
CA GLU A 222 -0.19 -21.33 13.46
C GLU A 222 0.67 -22.60 13.42
N THR A 223 1.32 -22.92 12.29
CA THR A 223 2.13 -24.12 12.14
C THR A 223 3.42 -23.99 12.95
N GLU A 224 3.65 -24.96 13.84
CA GLU A 224 4.85 -25.01 14.68
C GLU A 224 6.11 -25.13 13.81
N GLY A 225 7.16 -24.39 14.14
CA GLY A 225 8.41 -24.37 13.38
C GLY A 225 9.09 -25.74 13.25
N GLU A 226 8.88 -26.64 14.21
CA GLU A 226 9.37 -28.02 14.15
C GLU A 226 8.80 -28.83 12.98
N LYS A 227 7.66 -28.41 12.44
CA LYS A 227 7.00 -28.99 11.26
C LYS A 227 7.45 -28.37 9.94
N LEU A 228 8.26 -27.31 10.01
CA LEU A 228 8.73 -26.52 8.86
C LEU A 228 10.28 -26.44 8.81
N PRO A 229 11.01 -27.56 8.96
CA PRO A 229 12.48 -27.54 9.11
C PRO A 229 13.20 -26.87 7.91
N ASN A 230 12.74 -27.06 6.69
CA ASN A 230 13.37 -26.46 5.52
C ASN A 230 13.13 -24.95 5.46
N LEU A 231 11.90 -24.49 5.69
CA LEU A 231 11.59 -23.06 5.76
C LEU A 231 12.37 -22.38 6.90
N ILE A 232 12.37 -22.98 8.09
CA ILE A 232 13.12 -22.43 9.24
C ILE A 232 14.63 -22.45 8.99
N SER A 233 15.16 -23.44 8.28
CA SER A 233 16.57 -23.46 7.87
C SER A 233 16.94 -22.25 7.00
N ILE A 234 16.09 -21.87 6.04
CA ILE A 234 16.31 -20.66 5.22
C ILE A 234 16.31 -19.41 6.11
N LEU A 235 15.31 -19.26 7.00
CA LEU A 235 15.25 -18.11 7.91
C LEU A 235 16.47 -18.01 8.81
N SER A 236 16.99 -19.16 9.28
CA SER A 236 18.17 -19.24 10.15
C SER A 236 19.44 -18.75 9.46
N GLU A 237 19.59 -18.91 8.16
CA GLU A 237 20.71 -18.38 7.38
C GLU A 237 20.79 -16.85 7.41
N TYR A 238 19.64 -16.19 7.64
CA TYR A 238 19.50 -14.73 7.79
C TYR A 238 19.45 -14.30 9.27
N GLY A 239 19.81 -15.19 10.20
CA GLY A 239 19.88 -14.88 11.63
C GLY A 239 18.51 -14.82 12.35
N MET A 240 17.45 -15.33 11.71
CA MET A 240 16.11 -15.39 12.30
C MET A 240 15.91 -16.76 12.96
N THR A 241 15.43 -16.77 14.21
CA THR A 241 15.05 -17.98 14.93
C THR A 241 13.58 -17.91 15.31
N MET A 242 12.91 -19.05 15.21
CA MET A 242 11.51 -19.18 15.65
C MET A 242 11.47 -19.85 17.01
N GLU A 243 10.96 -19.11 18.00
CA GLU A 243 10.70 -19.64 19.35
C GLU A 243 9.26 -20.20 19.40
N GLY A 244 9.10 -21.30 20.12
CA GLY A 244 7.76 -21.87 20.35
C GLY A 244 6.98 -21.05 21.37
N GLY A 245 5.69 -20.83 21.11
CA GLY A 245 4.78 -20.16 22.04
C GLY A 245 3.85 -19.16 21.35
N TYR A 246 2.99 -18.56 22.16
CA TYR A 246 2.05 -17.51 21.72
C TYR A 246 2.37 -16.21 22.43
N ILE A 247 2.29 -15.12 21.68
CA ILE A 247 2.29 -13.77 22.26
C ILE A 247 0.84 -13.45 22.61
N ALA A 248 0.55 -13.31 23.92
CA ALA A 248 -0.74 -12.88 24.41
C ALA A 248 -0.66 -11.41 24.84
N ASP A 249 -1.50 -10.57 24.27
CA ASP A 249 -1.71 -9.20 24.75
C ASP A 249 -2.76 -9.26 25.90
N MET A 250 -2.37 -8.83 27.11
CA MET A 250 -3.19 -8.86 28.32
C MET A 250 -3.66 -7.46 28.70
#